data_5cacdb2c3e42c418ced0d94d0fe01207
#
_entry.id   5cacdb2c3e42c418ced0d94d0fe01207
#
_cell.length_a   1.000
_cell.length_b   1.000
_cell.length_c   1.000
_cell.angle_alpha   90.00
_cell.angle_beta   90.00
_cell.angle_gamma   90.00
#
_symmetry.space_group_name_H-M   'P 1'
#
loop_
_entity.id
_entity.type
_entity.pdbx_description
1 polymer ?
#
loop_
_entity_poly.entity_id
_entity_poly.type
_entity_poly.pdbx_seq_one_letter_code
_entity_poly.pdbx_strand_id
1 'polypeptide(L)'
;MKRVSKAIILAAGRSTRYGKNKLVDPILGKSTVEYCVEFCLENGIEDCYITISKADFFFKDNVKLSHPIIEKLSKYKKDINIFYEFQKDDEYGPGAAIKVWADKFDEAFLCLFGDNYYQGNIGLEYHDPNSTVVTYKDYDTRARN
;
A
#
# COMPACT_ATOMS: atom_id res chain seq x y z
N MET A 1 -14.61 15.91 -15.49
CA MET A 1 -13.54 14.97 -15.21
C MET A 1 -13.21 15.03 -13.73
N LYS A 2 -13.19 13.89 -13.09
CA LYS A 2 -12.86 13.80 -11.66
C LYS A 2 -11.45 13.27 -11.46
N ARG A 3 -10.86 13.66 -10.34
CA ARG A 3 -9.51 13.23 -9.98
C ARG A 3 -9.59 12.22 -8.85
N VAL A 4 -8.74 11.18 -8.92
CA VAL A 4 -8.59 10.22 -7.83
C VAL A 4 -7.73 10.86 -6.74
N SER A 5 -8.24 10.95 -5.52
CA SER A 5 -7.55 11.56 -4.38
C SER A 5 -7.23 10.57 -3.26
N LYS A 6 -7.73 9.35 -3.35
CA LYS A 6 -7.56 8.33 -2.32
C LYS A 6 -6.91 7.07 -2.88
N ALA A 7 -6.09 6.43 -2.06
CA ALA A 7 -5.43 5.19 -2.43
C ALA A 7 -5.55 4.16 -1.32
N ILE A 8 -5.65 2.88 -1.70
CA ILE A 8 -5.53 1.76 -0.77
C ILE A 8 -4.21 1.06 -1.10
N ILE A 9 -3.39 0.83 -0.08
CA ILE A 9 -2.15 0.07 -0.23
C ILE A 9 -2.30 -1.25 0.52
N LEU A 10 -2.14 -2.36 -0.19
CA LEU A 10 -2.29 -3.70 0.37
C LEU A 10 -0.95 -4.18 0.93
N ALA A 11 -0.82 -4.14 2.25
CA ALA A 11 0.42 -4.43 2.95
C ALA A 11 0.25 -5.49 4.05
N ALA A 12 -0.80 -6.30 3.96
CA ALA A 12 -1.09 -7.36 4.94
C ALA A 12 -0.61 -8.75 4.50
N GLY A 13 0.14 -8.85 3.41
CA GLY A 13 0.68 -10.10 2.93
C GLY A 13 1.61 -10.77 3.94
N ARG A 14 1.59 -12.09 4.00
CA ARG A 14 2.43 -12.84 4.92
C ARG A 14 3.83 -13.03 4.35
N SER A 15 4.83 -12.38 4.95
CA SER A 15 6.23 -12.48 4.58
C SER A 15 6.97 -13.47 5.49
N THR A 16 6.37 -14.63 5.72
CA THR A 16 6.90 -15.61 6.68
C THR A 16 8.15 -16.34 6.17
N ARG A 17 8.36 -16.33 4.86
CA ARG A 17 9.46 -17.09 4.22
C ARG A 17 10.84 -16.71 4.74
N TYR A 18 11.04 -15.45 5.12
CA TYR A 18 12.35 -14.93 5.56
C TYR A 18 12.35 -14.48 7.02
N GLY A 19 11.29 -14.75 7.77
CA GLY A 19 11.20 -14.34 9.16
C GLY A 19 11.11 -12.83 9.39
N LYS A 20 10.90 -12.05 8.34
CA LYS A 20 10.77 -10.59 8.42
C LYS A 20 9.81 -10.08 7.34
N ASN A 21 9.34 -8.86 7.53
CA ASN A 21 8.42 -8.24 6.57
C ASN A 21 9.21 -7.70 5.37
N LYS A 22 8.99 -8.29 4.20
CA LYS A 22 9.65 -7.89 2.95
C LYS A 22 9.32 -6.46 2.54
N LEU A 23 8.15 -5.95 2.92
CA LEU A 23 7.69 -4.63 2.49
C LEU A 23 8.54 -3.50 3.06
N VAL A 24 9.30 -3.77 4.12
CA VAL A 24 10.19 -2.79 4.74
C VAL A 24 11.66 -3.01 4.38
N ASP A 25 11.98 -4.05 3.62
CA ASP A 25 13.35 -4.29 3.17
C ASP A 25 13.71 -3.29 2.06
N PRO A 26 14.89 -2.65 2.14
CA PRO A 26 15.27 -1.66 1.15
C PRO A 26 15.51 -2.25 -0.24
N ILE A 27 14.98 -1.58 -1.25
CA ILE A 27 15.29 -1.79 -2.66
C ILE A 27 15.72 -0.44 -3.21
N LEU A 28 16.92 -0.35 -3.73
CA LEU A 28 17.47 0.93 -4.23
C LEU A 28 17.39 2.05 -3.18
N GLY A 29 17.65 1.70 -1.92
CA GLY A 29 17.68 2.66 -0.82
C GLY A 29 16.37 2.87 -0.09
N LYS A 30 15.26 2.31 -0.59
CA LYS A 30 13.94 2.42 0.04
C LYS A 30 13.20 1.10 -0.03
N SER A 31 12.26 0.90 0.88
CA SER A 31 11.38 -0.27 0.85
C SER A 31 10.27 -0.09 -0.19
N THR A 32 9.63 -1.20 -0.61
CA THR A 32 8.53 -1.13 -1.57
C THR A 32 7.35 -0.32 -1.05
N VAL A 33 7.04 -0.43 0.23
CA VAL A 33 5.93 0.33 0.83
C VAL A 33 6.21 1.83 0.81
N GLU A 34 7.47 2.24 0.95
CA GLU A 34 7.86 3.66 0.82
C GLU A 34 7.65 4.15 -0.61
N TYR A 35 8.01 3.34 -1.60
CA TYR A 35 7.78 3.69 -3.00
C TYR A 35 6.29 3.83 -3.31
N CYS A 36 5.44 3.00 -2.69
CA CYS A 36 3.99 3.14 -2.85
C CYS A 36 3.49 4.49 -2.35
N VAL A 37 3.93 4.93 -1.19
CA VAL A 37 3.51 6.22 -0.62
C VAL A 37 4.06 7.39 -1.46
N GLU A 38 5.30 7.30 -1.90
CA GLU A 38 5.89 8.33 -2.75
C GLU A 38 5.21 8.41 -4.11
N PHE A 39 4.80 7.27 -4.66
CA PHE A 39 3.99 7.23 -5.86
C PHE A 39 2.65 7.94 -5.67
N CYS A 40 2.01 7.72 -4.52
CA CYS A 40 0.77 8.41 -4.17
C CYS A 40 1.00 9.92 -4.10
N LEU A 41 2.07 10.37 -3.45
CA LEU A 41 2.40 11.80 -3.36
C LEU A 41 2.64 12.40 -4.76
N GLU A 42 3.37 11.70 -5.60
CA GLU A 42 3.68 12.16 -6.95
C GLU A 42 2.43 12.29 -7.81
N ASN A 43 1.42 11.46 -7.57
CA ASN A 43 0.18 11.44 -8.33
C ASN A 43 -0.95 12.26 -7.67
N GLY A 44 -0.63 13.05 -6.66
CA GLY A 44 -1.60 13.96 -6.04
C GLY A 44 -2.63 13.29 -5.14
N ILE A 45 -2.35 12.09 -4.66
CA ILE A 45 -3.20 11.41 -3.67
C ILE A 45 -3.09 12.16 -2.34
N GLU A 46 -4.21 12.41 -1.70
CA GLU A 46 -4.28 13.13 -0.43
C GLU A 46 -4.39 12.19 0.76
N ASP A 47 -5.05 11.05 0.59
CA ASP A 47 -5.32 10.08 1.64
C ASP A 47 -4.88 8.68 1.22
N CYS A 48 -4.00 8.07 2.03
CA CYS A 48 -3.57 6.69 1.88
C CYS A 48 -4.20 5.82 2.96
N TYR A 49 -4.85 4.76 2.56
CA TYR A 49 -5.47 3.76 3.45
C TYR A 49 -4.67 2.47 3.31
N ILE A 50 -3.98 2.09 4.38
CA ILE A 50 -3.04 0.96 4.34
C ILE A 50 -3.56 -0.20 5.17
N THR A 51 -3.76 -1.35 4.52
CA THR A 51 -4.14 -2.59 5.21
C THR A 51 -2.88 -3.32 5.64
N ILE A 52 -2.74 -3.57 6.93
CA ILE A 52 -1.55 -4.21 7.52
C ILE A 52 -1.94 -5.49 8.26
N SER A 53 -0.95 -6.29 8.59
CA SER A 53 -1.13 -7.53 9.34
C SER A 53 -0.77 -7.34 10.81
N LYS A 54 -1.58 -7.89 11.72
CA LYS A 54 -1.27 -7.92 13.15
C LYS A 54 -0.01 -8.73 13.45
N ALA A 55 0.30 -9.73 12.63
CA ALA A 55 1.46 -10.59 12.82
C ALA A 55 2.78 -9.85 12.69
N ASP A 56 2.77 -8.66 12.08
CA ASP A 56 3.99 -7.86 11.89
C ASP A 56 4.35 -6.98 13.08
N PHE A 57 3.53 -6.94 14.15
CA PHE A 57 3.89 -6.18 15.34
C PHE A 57 5.07 -6.80 16.08
N PHE A 58 5.97 -5.95 16.54
CA PHE A 58 7.04 -6.37 17.43
C PHE A 58 6.57 -6.37 18.87
N PHE A 59 6.98 -7.40 19.61
CA PHE A 59 6.69 -7.53 21.03
C PHE A 59 8.00 -7.65 21.81
N LYS A 60 8.07 -6.99 22.97
CA LYS A 60 9.14 -7.16 23.92
C LYS A 60 8.51 -7.34 25.31
N ASP A 61 8.82 -8.44 25.99
CA ASP A 61 8.26 -8.77 27.30
C ASP A 61 6.72 -8.71 27.31
N ASN A 62 6.10 -9.20 26.22
CA ASN A 62 4.65 -9.20 25.99
C ASN A 62 4.03 -7.80 25.83
N VAL A 63 4.87 -6.78 25.66
CA VAL A 63 4.41 -5.41 25.37
C VAL A 63 4.58 -5.14 23.89
N LYS A 64 3.48 -4.73 23.24
CA LYS A 64 3.48 -4.35 21.84
C LYS A 64 4.24 -3.05 21.68
N LEU A 65 5.32 -3.06 20.88
CA LEU A 65 6.17 -1.89 20.68
C LEU A 65 5.81 -1.12 19.41
N SER A 66 5.85 -1.77 18.25
CA SER A 66 5.68 -1.06 16.99
C SER A 66 5.33 -2.02 15.88
N HIS A 67 4.85 -1.44 14.77
CA HIS A 67 4.64 -2.15 13.52
C HIS A 67 5.68 -1.62 12.52
N PRO A 68 6.44 -2.50 11.84
CA PRO A 68 7.53 -2.05 10.97
C PRO A 68 7.06 -1.12 9.85
N ILE A 69 5.88 -1.36 9.29
CA ILE A 69 5.33 -0.51 8.22
C ILE A 69 4.98 0.87 8.77
N ILE A 70 4.34 0.93 9.93
CA ILE A 70 3.96 2.21 10.55
C ILE A 70 5.21 3.04 10.86
N GLU A 71 6.25 2.41 11.39
CA GLU A 71 7.52 3.10 11.66
C GLU A 71 8.14 3.62 10.37
N LYS A 72 8.18 2.79 9.34
CA LYS A 72 8.83 3.14 8.07
C LYS A 72 8.15 4.32 7.38
N LEU A 73 6.84 4.42 7.50
CA LEU A 73 6.05 5.45 6.85
C LEU A 73 5.80 6.69 7.70
N SER A 74 6.28 6.72 8.95
CA SER A 74 6.04 7.86 9.85
C SER A 74 6.55 9.18 9.29
N LYS A 75 7.62 9.17 8.52
CA LYS A 75 8.22 10.37 7.93
C LYS A 75 7.32 11.05 6.87
N TYR A 76 6.31 10.34 6.36
CA TYR A 76 5.40 10.89 5.34
C TYR A 76 4.14 11.52 5.91
N LYS A 77 3.90 11.39 7.22
CA LYS A 77 2.66 11.86 7.86
C LYS A 77 2.37 13.34 7.68
N LYS A 78 3.42 14.15 7.53
CA LYS A 78 3.28 15.59 7.33
C LYS A 78 2.90 15.96 5.89
N ASP A 79 3.11 15.05 4.95
CA ASP A 79 2.92 15.30 3.53
C ASP A 79 1.65 14.67 2.98
N ILE A 80 1.16 13.61 3.60
CA ILE A 80 -0.01 12.87 3.16
C ILE A 80 -0.71 12.25 4.39
N ASN A 81 -2.03 12.18 4.34
CA ASN A 81 -2.79 11.52 5.39
C ASN A 81 -2.66 10.00 5.24
N ILE A 82 -2.28 9.32 6.31
CA ILE A 82 -2.10 7.87 6.30
C ILE A 82 -2.99 7.25 7.37
N PHE A 83 -3.82 6.29 6.96
CA PHE A 83 -4.71 5.55 7.84
C PHE A 83 -4.37 4.07 7.76
N TYR A 84 -4.39 3.38 8.90
CA TYR A 84 -4.07 1.97 8.98
C TYR A 84 -5.25 1.16 9.50
N GLU A 85 -5.43 -0.03 8.95
CA GLU A 85 -6.40 -1.00 9.46
C GLU A 85 -5.82 -2.40 9.33
N PHE A 86 -6.25 -3.30 10.20
CA PHE A 86 -5.78 -4.68 10.18
C PHE A 86 -6.68 -5.55 9.31
N GLN A 87 -6.05 -6.39 8.49
CA GLN A 87 -6.77 -7.46 7.83
C GLN A 87 -7.15 -8.50 8.88
N LYS A 88 -8.35 -9.06 8.77
CA LYS A 88 -8.79 -10.10 9.70
C LYS A 88 -7.96 -11.36 9.52
N ASP A 89 -7.65 -12.04 10.63
CA ASP A 89 -6.77 -13.21 10.63
C ASP A 89 -7.32 -14.39 9.83
N ASP A 90 -8.65 -14.51 9.73
CA ASP A 90 -9.34 -15.57 9.01
C ASP A 90 -9.63 -15.26 7.54
N GLU A 91 -9.22 -14.10 7.06
CA GLU A 91 -9.43 -13.68 5.68
C GLU A 91 -8.11 -13.52 4.95
N TYR A 92 -8.07 -13.91 3.69
CA TYR A 92 -6.86 -13.91 2.87
C TYR A 92 -7.10 -13.22 1.53
N GLY A 93 -6.00 -12.71 0.96
CA GLY A 93 -5.95 -12.21 -0.39
C GLY A 93 -6.26 -10.72 -0.51
N PRO A 94 -6.08 -10.16 -1.73
CA PRO A 94 -6.27 -8.73 -1.98
C PRO A 94 -7.69 -8.26 -1.72
N GLY A 95 -8.69 -9.07 -2.05
CA GLY A 95 -10.08 -8.72 -1.82
C GLY A 95 -10.38 -8.50 -0.35
N ALA A 96 -9.85 -9.35 0.52
CA ALA A 96 -10.01 -9.21 1.97
C ALA A 96 -9.34 -7.93 2.47
N ALA A 97 -8.16 -7.61 1.94
CA ALA A 97 -7.43 -6.41 2.33
C ALA A 97 -8.15 -5.12 1.92
N ILE A 98 -8.86 -5.15 0.80
CA ILE A 98 -9.67 -4.01 0.34
C ILE A 98 -10.95 -3.89 1.17
N LYS A 99 -11.54 -5.02 1.51
CA LYS A 99 -12.83 -5.09 2.21
C LYS A 99 -12.84 -4.34 3.55
N VAL A 100 -11.69 -4.27 4.25
CA VAL A 100 -11.63 -3.56 5.52
C VAL A 100 -11.95 -2.07 5.39
N TRP A 101 -11.86 -1.52 4.18
CA TRP A 101 -12.14 -0.13 3.89
C TRP A 101 -13.47 0.10 3.17
N ALA A 102 -14.30 -0.95 3.01
CA ALA A 102 -15.51 -0.88 2.17
C ALA A 102 -16.45 0.27 2.55
N ASP A 103 -16.57 0.57 3.85
CA ASP A 103 -17.44 1.63 4.33
C ASP A 103 -16.87 3.04 4.18
N LYS A 104 -15.62 3.15 3.74
CA LYS A 104 -14.92 4.43 3.63
C LYS A 104 -14.89 4.99 2.21
N PHE A 105 -15.32 4.20 1.22
CA PHE A 105 -15.20 4.57 -0.18
C PHE A 105 -16.52 4.49 -0.91
N ASP A 106 -16.92 5.62 -1.49
CA ASP A 106 -18.06 5.72 -2.40
C ASP A 106 -17.62 6.35 -3.73
N GLU A 107 -16.32 6.47 -3.93
CA GLU A 107 -15.71 7.09 -5.11
C GLU A 107 -14.55 6.24 -5.62
N ALA A 108 -14.05 6.58 -6.79
CA ALA A 108 -12.90 5.89 -7.38
C ALA A 108 -11.67 6.06 -6.50
N PHE A 109 -10.86 5.02 -6.42
CA PHE A 109 -9.62 5.02 -5.66
C PHE A 109 -8.53 4.25 -6.41
N LEU A 110 -7.28 4.57 -6.08
CA LEU A 110 -6.12 3.84 -6.58
C LEU A 110 -5.84 2.67 -5.64
N CYS A 111 -5.60 1.49 -6.19
CA CYS A 111 -5.23 0.33 -5.40
C CYS A 111 -3.81 -0.10 -5.77
N LEU A 112 -2.93 -0.14 -4.78
CA LEU A 112 -1.54 -0.53 -4.96
C LEU A 112 -1.22 -1.77 -4.13
N PHE A 113 -0.43 -2.68 -4.70
CA PHE A 113 0.13 -3.79 -3.96
C PHE A 113 1.42 -3.34 -3.28
N GLY A 114 1.48 -3.49 -1.97
CA GLY A 114 2.60 -3.00 -1.17
C GLY A 114 3.95 -3.62 -1.49
N ASP A 115 3.97 -4.78 -2.14
CA ASP A 115 5.18 -5.50 -2.53
C ASP A 115 5.67 -5.15 -3.95
N ASN A 116 4.98 -4.28 -4.65
CA ASN A 116 5.36 -3.83 -5.97
C ASN A 116 6.08 -2.48 -5.93
N TYR A 117 6.90 -2.26 -6.93
CA TYR A 117 7.62 -1.01 -7.11
C TYR A 117 6.87 -0.13 -8.11
N TYR A 118 6.47 1.05 -7.69
CA TYR A 118 5.78 2.01 -8.52
C TYR A 118 6.57 3.31 -8.62
N GLN A 119 6.59 3.91 -9.79
CA GLN A 119 7.27 5.18 -10.02
C GLN A 119 6.63 5.92 -11.19
N GLY A 120 6.55 7.24 -11.07
CA GLY A 120 6.09 8.12 -12.13
C GLY A 120 4.69 8.65 -11.92
N ASN A 121 4.31 9.64 -12.74
CA ASN A 121 2.99 10.24 -12.73
C ASN A 121 2.16 9.64 -13.86
N ILE A 122 1.01 9.04 -13.53
CA ILE A 122 0.16 8.35 -14.50
C ILE A 122 -1.13 9.09 -14.81
N GLY A 123 -1.34 10.30 -14.23
CA GLY A 123 -2.52 11.09 -14.52
C GLY A 123 -3.82 10.45 -14.05
N LEU A 124 -4.05 10.43 -12.75
CA LEU A 124 -5.20 9.75 -12.14
C LEU A 124 -6.50 10.55 -12.28
N GLU A 125 -7.03 10.61 -13.49
CA GLU A 125 -8.31 11.23 -13.77
C GLU A 125 -9.26 10.21 -14.37
N TYR A 126 -10.54 10.35 -14.08
CA TYR A 126 -11.53 9.41 -14.57
C TYR A 126 -12.85 10.09 -14.93
N HIS A 127 -13.59 9.52 -15.89
CA HIS A 127 -14.90 9.97 -16.32
C HIS A 127 -16.00 9.07 -15.76
N ASP A 128 -15.75 7.77 -15.69
CA ASP A 128 -16.71 6.76 -15.23
C ASP A 128 -16.18 6.10 -13.96
N PRO A 129 -16.88 6.27 -12.81
CA PRO A 129 -16.42 5.67 -11.55
C PRO A 129 -16.47 4.15 -11.54
N ASN A 130 -17.15 3.54 -12.51
CA ASN A 130 -17.22 2.08 -12.60
C ASN A 130 -16.13 1.49 -13.49
N SER A 131 -15.30 2.35 -14.10
CA SER A 131 -14.21 1.88 -14.93
C SER A 131 -13.01 1.47 -14.07
N THR A 132 -12.29 0.45 -14.53
CA THR A 132 -11.05 0.02 -13.92
C THR A 132 -9.94 0.18 -14.93
N VAL A 133 -8.89 0.89 -14.54
CA VAL A 133 -7.70 1.04 -15.37
C VAL A 133 -6.55 0.29 -14.70
N VAL A 134 -6.01 -0.66 -15.41
CA VAL A 134 -4.80 -1.35 -14.98
C VAL A 134 -3.70 -0.92 -15.93
N THR A 135 -2.70 -0.23 -15.40
CA THR A 135 -1.54 0.14 -16.18
C THR A 135 -0.38 -0.76 -15.86
N TYR A 136 0.31 -1.15 -16.88
CA TYR A 136 1.45 -2.02 -16.77
C TYR A 136 2.51 -1.57 -17.78
N LYS A 137 3.75 -1.51 -17.34
CA LYS A 137 4.85 -1.18 -18.20
C LYS A 137 6.06 -2.01 -17.84
N ASP A 138 6.52 -2.78 -18.80
CA ASP A 138 7.66 -3.65 -18.64
C ASP A 138 8.75 -3.23 -19.62
N TYR A 139 9.89 -2.83 -19.10
CA TYR A 139 11.01 -2.37 -19.90
C TYR A 139 12.02 -3.46 -20.21
N ASP A 140 12.02 -4.53 -19.42
CA ASP A 140 13.01 -5.60 -19.58
C ASP A 140 12.31 -6.95 -19.51
N THR A 141 12.05 -7.52 -20.68
CA THR A 141 11.41 -8.82 -20.81
C THR A 141 12.20 -9.95 -20.15
N ARG A 142 13.51 -9.78 -19.97
CA ARG A 142 14.36 -10.78 -19.30
C ARG A 142 14.05 -10.86 -17.82
N ALA A 143 13.55 -9.80 -17.22
CA ALA A 143 13.19 -9.78 -15.81
C ALA A 143 12.01 -10.68 -15.48
N ARG A 144 11.27 -11.12 -16.48
CA ARG A 144 10.11 -11.99 -16.31
C ARG A 144 10.46 -13.46 -16.15
N ASN A 145 11.66 -13.85 -16.50
CA ASN A 145 12.07 -15.26 -16.56
C ASN A 145 12.72 -15.73 -15.27
#